data_c3f506d33bb5c679209e3f2f372103ee
#
_entry.id   c3f506d33bb5c679209e3f2f372103ee
#
_cell.length_a   1.000
_cell.length_b   1.000
_cell.length_c   1.000
_cell.angle_alpha   90.00
_cell.angle_beta   90.00
_cell.angle_gamma   90.00
#
_symmetry.space_group_name_H-M   'P 1'
#
loop_
_entity.id
_entity.type
_entity.pdbx_description
1 polymer ?
#
loop_
_entity_poly.entity_id
_entity_poly.type
_entity_poly.pdbx_seq_one_letter_code
_entity_poly.pdbx_strand_id
1 'polypeptide(L)'
;MPRFSVIESLCRQDGICASVCPAHVIKGPKGKTPFMRPDRQDSCIACGQCMAFCPFGAARVDVLDPSDMLPLERSKLPDAESLSMLFQSRRSIRHFKKEPVARELLQHILDETRHAPSAKNRRAVRWIMVYEPEKMRAVGDCAVEGLKLGLQNPETGPVLAEAKALIKAWGRGLDPLFRGAPHLALAVAPIGQPLAREDAVIALTYLELAALPYKVGACWAGYITGIARQYEPMQRLLCLGPDAEVRGGQLLGPIGLRPTASAPRVPFATQR
;
A
#
# COMPACT_ATOMS: atom_id res chain seq x y z
N MET A 1 -22.28 -6.02 -11.49
CA MET A 1 -21.94 -4.59 -11.44
C MET A 1 -22.57 -3.98 -10.20
N PRO A 2 -21.87 -3.08 -9.48
CA PRO A 2 -22.40 -2.49 -8.25
C PRO A 2 -23.67 -1.69 -8.50
N ARG A 3 -24.70 -1.87 -7.66
CA ARG A 3 -25.97 -1.17 -7.77
C ARG A 3 -26.23 -0.31 -6.55
N PHE A 4 -26.57 0.95 -6.78
CA PHE A 4 -27.01 1.86 -5.74
C PHE A 4 -28.52 1.73 -5.49
N SER A 5 -28.88 1.76 -4.21
CA SER A 5 -30.27 1.83 -3.76
C SER A 5 -30.37 2.66 -2.47
N VAL A 6 -31.59 2.93 -2.02
CA VAL A 6 -31.85 3.59 -0.75
C VAL A 6 -32.91 2.83 0.05
N ILE A 7 -32.77 2.85 1.36
CA ILE A 7 -33.85 2.45 2.29
C ILE A 7 -34.77 3.65 2.43
N GLU A 8 -35.96 3.59 1.80
CA GLU A 8 -36.88 4.73 1.70
C GLU A 8 -37.31 5.27 3.06
N SER A 9 -37.58 4.40 4.03
CA SER A 9 -37.97 4.79 5.39
C SER A 9 -36.92 5.62 6.12
N LEU A 10 -35.64 5.48 5.77
CA LEU A 10 -34.53 6.22 6.34
C LEU A 10 -34.16 7.46 5.51
N CYS A 11 -34.51 7.48 4.23
CA CYS A 11 -34.11 8.52 3.30
C CYS A 11 -34.83 9.85 3.59
N ARG A 12 -34.04 10.91 3.79
CA ARG A 12 -34.55 12.29 3.99
C ARG A 12 -34.47 13.14 2.74
N GLN A 13 -34.16 12.55 1.58
CA GLN A 13 -34.16 13.21 0.28
C GLN A 13 -33.29 14.48 0.23
N ASP A 14 -32.18 14.46 0.97
CA ASP A 14 -31.24 15.59 1.09
C ASP A 14 -30.35 15.78 -0.15
N GLY A 15 -30.25 14.78 -1.01
CA GLY A 15 -29.45 14.82 -2.25
C GLY A 15 -27.94 14.63 -2.04
N ILE A 16 -27.46 14.43 -0.81
CA ILE A 16 -26.03 14.30 -0.50
C ILE A 16 -25.38 13.17 -1.28
N CYS A 17 -26.01 11.99 -1.32
CA CYS A 17 -25.48 10.81 -2.02
C CYS A 17 -25.25 11.07 -3.53
N ALA A 18 -26.10 11.88 -4.16
CA ALA A 18 -25.93 12.27 -5.56
C ALA A 18 -24.78 13.32 -5.73
N SER A 19 -24.65 14.26 -4.80
CA SER A 19 -23.62 15.31 -4.87
C SER A 19 -22.21 14.77 -4.65
N VAL A 20 -22.03 13.74 -3.81
CA VAL A 20 -20.72 13.15 -3.51
C VAL A 20 -20.30 12.04 -4.48
N CYS A 21 -21.16 11.65 -5.42
CA CYS A 21 -20.87 10.57 -6.34
C CYS A 21 -19.88 10.98 -7.44
N PRO A 22 -18.61 10.53 -7.41
CA PRO A 22 -17.59 10.98 -8.38
C PRO A 22 -17.85 10.49 -9.80
N ALA A 23 -18.62 9.40 -9.95
CA ALA A 23 -19.00 8.85 -11.25
C ALA A 23 -20.36 9.39 -11.78
N HIS A 24 -21.02 10.24 -10.99
CA HIS A 24 -22.35 10.81 -11.32
C HIS A 24 -23.40 9.76 -11.71
N VAL A 25 -23.33 8.58 -11.08
CA VAL A 25 -24.29 7.48 -11.34
C VAL A 25 -25.59 7.64 -10.56
N ILE A 26 -25.63 8.52 -9.56
CA ILE A 26 -26.80 8.76 -8.74
C ILE A 26 -27.46 10.08 -9.18
N LYS A 27 -28.76 10.06 -9.36
CA LYS A 27 -29.62 11.22 -9.56
C LYS A 27 -30.61 11.32 -8.41
N GLY A 28 -30.74 12.51 -7.85
CA GLY A 28 -31.65 12.76 -6.74
C GLY A 28 -31.55 14.21 -6.30
N PRO A 29 -32.33 15.11 -6.95
CA PRO A 29 -32.41 16.47 -6.48
C PRO A 29 -33.04 16.51 -5.09
N LYS A 30 -32.73 17.53 -4.31
CA LYS A 30 -33.30 17.73 -2.99
C LYS A 30 -34.85 17.63 -3.04
N GLY A 31 -35.43 16.90 -2.09
CA GLY A 31 -36.87 16.65 -2.02
C GLY A 31 -37.38 15.52 -2.92
N LYS A 32 -36.49 14.73 -3.53
CA LYS A 32 -36.87 13.52 -4.30
C LYS A 32 -35.98 12.32 -3.89
N THR A 33 -36.55 11.13 -3.90
CA THR A 33 -35.84 9.89 -3.62
C THR A 33 -34.71 9.70 -4.65
N PRO A 34 -33.45 9.55 -4.20
CA PRO A 34 -32.32 9.31 -5.11
C PRO A 34 -32.44 7.93 -5.78
N PHE A 35 -32.01 7.86 -7.02
CA PHE A 35 -32.00 6.61 -7.78
C PHE A 35 -30.73 6.49 -8.64
N MET A 36 -30.41 5.26 -9.01
CA MET A 36 -29.30 4.99 -9.92
C MET A 36 -29.71 5.32 -11.37
N ARG A 37 -28.93 6.08 -12.07
CA ARG A 37 -29.15 6.44 -13.48
C ARG A 37 -29.01 5.21 -14.37
N PRO A 38 -30.02 4.84 -15.15
CA PRO A 38 -29.95 3.67 -16.04
C PRO A 38 -28.86 3.78 -17.11
N ASP A 39 -28.60 5.00 -17.59
CA ASP A 39 -27.59 5.31 -18.62
C ASP A 39 -26.16 5.29 -18.11
N ARG A 40 -25.94 5.16 -16.79
CA ARG A 40 -24.61 5.19 -16.13
C ARG A 40 -24.39 4.11 -15.08
N GLN A 41 -25.27 3.14 -14.98
CA GLN A 41 -25.17 2.10 -13.94
C GLN A 41 -23.82 1.36 -13.97
N ASP A 42 -23.22 1.17 -15.15
CA ASP A 42 -21.96 0.47 -15.34
C ASP A 42 -20.74 1.29 -14.95
N SER A 43 -20.92 2.57 -14.63
CA SER A 43 -19.86 3.48 -14.23
C SER A 43 -19.65 3.54 -12.70
N CYS A 44 -20.43 2.80 -11.91
CA CYS A 44 -20.26 2.74 -10.47
C CYS A 44 -18.94 2.07 -10.10
N ILE A 45 -18.09 2.77 -9.36
CA ILE A 45 -16.77 2.28 -8.92
C ILE A 45 -16.78 1.70 -7.51
N ALA A 46 -17.95 1.43 -6.93
CA ALA A 46 -18.11 0.89 -5.58
C ALA A 46 -17.25 1.60 -4.50
N CYS A 47 -17.12 2.93 -4.58
CA CYS A 47 -16.25 3.68 -3.66
C CYS A 47 -16.87 3.91 -2.27
N GLY A 48 -18.16 3.62 -2.07
CA GLY A 48 -18.84 3.78 -0.78
C GLY A 48 -19.14 5.23 -0.36
N GLN A 49 -18.74 6.26 -1.13
CA GLN A 49 -18.94 7.66 -0.77
C GLN A 49 -20.40 7.98 -0.46
N CYS A 50 -21.33 7.49 -1.27
CA CYS A 50 -22.76 7.71 -1.05
C CYS A 50 -23.26 7.12 0.26
N MET A 51 -22.67 6.02 0.73
CA MET A 51 -22.99 5.41 2.03
C MET A 51 -22.33 6.19 3.18
N ALA A 52 -21.03 6.48 3.06
CA ALA A 52 -20.24 7.15 4.09
C ALA A 52 -20.71 8.59 4.39
N PHE A 53 -21.26 9.28 3.43
CA PHE A 53 -21.75 10.64 3.58
C PHE A 53 -23.27 10.72 3.89
N CYS A 54 -23.99 9.60 3.93
CA CYS A 54 -25.39 9.59 4.27
C CYS A 54 -25.61 9.67 5.80
N PRO A 55 -26.11 10.79 6.35
CA PRO A 55 -26.23 10.96 7.82
C PRO A 55 -27.24 9.98 8.44
N PHE A 56 -28.15 9.46 7.62
CA PHE A 56 -29.25 8.61 8.06
C PHE A 56 -29.01 7.13 7.74
N GLY A 57 -27.85 6.78 7.18
CA GLY A 57 -27.54 5.42 6.79
C GLY A 57 -28.53 4.82 5.79
N ALA A 58 -29.17 5.65 4.94
CA ALA A 58 -30.17 5.18 3.97
C ALA A 58 -29.57 4.62 2.69
N ALA A 59 -28.41 5.15 2.27
CA ALA A 59 -27.77 4.76 1.01
C ALA A 59 -27.14 3.37 1.09
N ARG A 60 -27.24 2.60 0.00
CA ARG A 60 -26.69 1.24 -0.14
C ARG A 60 -25.99 1.08 -1.48
N VAL A 61 -24.95 0.28 -1.49
CA VAL A 61 -24.32 -0.28 -2.68
C VAL A 61 -24.23 -1.79 -2.45
N ASP A 62 -24.85 -2.59 -3.27
CA ASP A 62 -25.09 -4.02 -3.06
C ASP A 62 -23.85 -4.90 -2.83
N VAL A 63 -22.69 -4.46 -3.34
CA VAL A 63 -21.39 -5.14 -3.17
C VAL A 63 -20.61 -4.66 -1.93
N LEU A 64 -21.16 -3.76 -1.13
CA LEU A 64 -20.55 -3.22 0.08
C LEU A 64 -21.40 -3.56 1.29
N ASP A 65 -20.78 -4.17 2.31
CA ASP A 65 -21.46 -4.48 3.56
C ASP A 65 -21.54 -3.22 4.45
N PRO A 66 -22.75 -2.76 4.84
CA PRO A 66 -22.88 -1.67 5.78
C PRO A 66 -22.26 -1.93 7.16
N SER A 67 -22.11 -3.20 7.57
CA SER A 67 -21.48 -3.57 8.84
C SER A 67 -19.98 -3.27 8.87
N ASP A 68 -19.34 -3.14 7.71
CA ASP A 68 -17.93 -2.71 7.60
C ASP A 68 -17.74 -1.19 7.83
N MET A 69 -18.84 -0.44 7.93
CA MET A 69 -18.79 1.00 8.16
C MET A 69 -18.60 1.30 9.64
N LEU A 70 -17.47 1.87 9.99
CA LEU A 70 -17.19 2.32 11.35
C LEU A 70 -17.56 3.81 11.50
N PRO A 71 -18.23 4.20 12.60
CA PRO A 71 -18.46 5.60 12.91
C PRO A 71 -17.13 6.35 13.06
N LEU A 72 -17.02 7.52 12.42
CA LEU A 72 -15.84 8.36 12.54
C LEU A 72 -15.94 9.20 13.81
N GLU A 73 -15.14 8.86 14.81
CA GLU A 73 -15.00 9.62 16.04
C GLU A 73 -14.00 10.77 15.84
N ARG A 74 -14.48 11.94 15.47
CA ARG A 74 -13.63 13.10 15.13
C ARG A 74 -12.69 13.52 16.27
N SER A 75 -13.05 13.25 17.51
CA SER A 75 -12.22 13.50 18.70
C SER A 75 -10.97 12.61 18.78
N LYS A 76 -10.95 11.50 18.05
CA LYS A 76 -9.78 10.60 17.96
C LYS A 76 -8.85 10.91 16.79
N LEU A 77 -9.21 11.86 15.94
CA LEU A 77 -8.31 12.30 14.89
C LEU A 77 -7.12 13.04 15.49
N PRO A 78 -5.89 12.80 15.01
CA PRO A 78 -4.73 13.55 15.47
C PRO A 78 -4.90 15.04 15.13
N ASP A 79 -4.47 15.90 16.03
CA ASP A 79 -4.36 17.32 15.76
C ASP A 79 -3.19 17.61 14.80
N ALA A 80 -3.06 18.86 14.37
CA ALA A 80 -2.04 19.26 13.40
C ALA A 80 -0.61 19.05 13.94
N GLU A 81 -0.38 19.24 15.24
CA GLU A 81 0.92 19.06 15.86
C GLU A 81 1.32 17.58 15.91
N SER A 82 0.41 16.72 16.38
CA SER A 82 0.60 15.26 16.42
C SER A 82 0.86 14.66 15.03
N LEU A 83 0.10 15.12 14.03
CA LEU A 83 0.27 14.67 12.65
C LEU A 83 1.61 15.17 12.08
N SER A 84 1.99 16.40 12.34
CA SER A 84 3.29 16.95 11.93
C SER A 84 4.45 16.17 12.57
N MET A 85 4.34 15.84 13.87
CA MET A 85 5.33 15.04 14.57
C MET A 85 5.48 13.65 13.95
N LEU A 86 4.37 13.00 13.57
CA LEU A 86 4.40 11.70 12.88
C LEU A 86 5.22 11.79 11.58
N PHE A 87 4.95 12.80 10.74
CA PHE A 87 5.70 12.98 9.48
C PHE A 87 7.18 13.28 9.70
N GLN A 88 7.51 14.11 10.70
CA GLN A 88 8.88 14.46 11.02
C GLN A 88 9.68 13.30 11.61
N SER A 89 9.02 12.44 12.40
CA SER A 89 9.65 11.27 13.03
C SER A 89 9.88 10.10 12.07
N ARG A 90 9.12 10.04 10.96
CA ARG A 90 9.22 8.98 9.97
C ARG A 90 10.60 9.00 9.29
N ARG A 91 11.30 7.89 9.34
CA ARG A 91 12.61 7.69 8.69
C ARG A 91 12.68 6.29 8.07
N SER A 92 13.42 6.16 6.98
CA SER A 92 13.82 4.84 6.49
C SER A 92 14.72 4.17 7.52
N ILE A 93 14.21 3.16 8.19
CA ILE A 93 14.93 2.40 9.22
C ILE A 93 15.87 1.42 8.52
N ARG A 94 17.15 1.43 8.88
CA ARG A 94 18.22 0.61 8.30
C ARG A 94 19.01 -0.18 9.35
N HIS A 95 18.51 -0.15 10.58
CA HIS A 95 19.00 -0.94 11.71
C HIS A 95 17.78 -1.52 12.42
N PHE A 96 17.53 -2.78 12.14
CA PHE A 96 16.44 -3.53 12.74
C PHE A 96 16.96 -4.40 13.88
N LYS A 97 16.08 -4.71 14.84
CA LYS A 97 16.33 -5.79 15.78
C LYS A 97 16.12 -7.13 15.07
N LYS A 98 16.75 -8.18 15.59
CA LYS A 98 16.68 -9.53 14.99
C LYS A 98 15.35 -10.24 15.25
N GLU A 99 14.66 -9.86 16.32
CA GLU A 99 13.40 -10.47 16.70
C GLU A 99 12.34 -10.21 15.61
N PRO A 100 11.57 -11.24 15.20
CA PRO A 100 10.49 -11.06 14.27
C PRO A 100 9.35 -10.23 14.90
N VAL A 101 8.57 -9.56 14.07
CA VAL A 101 7.29 -8.98 14.46
C VAL A 101 6.23 -10.08 14.41
N ALA A 102 5.33 -10.12 15.39
CA ALA A 102 4.21 -11.07 15.39
C ALA A 102 3.41 -10.96 14.08
N ARG A 103 3.03 -12.11 13.52
CA ARG A 103 2.32 -12.18 12.23
C ARG A 103 0.99 -11.44 12.29
N GLU A 104 0.26 -11.55 13.40
CA GLU A 104 -1.02 -10.90 13.65
C GLU A 104 -0.87 -9.36 13.64
N LEU A 105 0.22 -8.86 14.23
CA LEU A 105 0.51 -7.42 14.21
C LEU A 105 0.85 -6.93 12.79
N LEU A 106 1.65 -7.69 12.04
CA LEU A 106 1.95 -7.33 10.65
C LEU A 106 0.68 -7.37 9.78
N GLN A 107 -0.20 -8.35 10.00
CA GLN A 107 -1.48 -8.43 9.31
C GLN A 107 -2.35 -7.21 9.65
N HIS A 108 -2.45 -6.85 10.93
CA HIS A 108 -3.19 -5.66 11.35
C HIS A 108 -2.65 -4.37 10.69
N ILE A 109 -1.32 -4.20 10.65
CA ILE A 109 -0.69 -3.06 9.97
C ILE A 109 -0.98 -3.07 8.46
N LEU A 110 -0.97 -4.24 7.82
CA LEU A 110 -1.32 -4.38 6.41
C LEU A 110 -2.79 -4.03 6.14
N ASP A 111 -3.68 -4.44 7.04
CA ASP A 111 -5.11 -4.18 6.91
C ASP A 111 -5.44 -2.68 6.90
N GLU A 112 -4.64 -1.85 7.60
CA GLU A 112 -4.76 -0.39 7.55
C GLU A 112 -4.52 0.17 6.14
N THR A 113 -3.74 -0.51 5.31
CA THR A 113 -3.46 -0.09 3.93
C THR A 113 -4.69 -0.16 3.03
N ARG A 114 -5.76 -0.87 3.43
CA ARG A 114 -7.05 -0.89 2.71
C ARG A 114 -7.70 0.49 2.58
N HIS A 115 -7.32 1.43 3.46
CA HIS A 115 -7.80 2.82 3.43
C HIS A 115 -7.01 3.70 2.47
N ALA A 116 -5.94 3.21 1.86
CA ALA A 116 -5.18 3.92 0.84
C ALA A 116 -6.05 4.18 -0.39
N PRO A 117 -6.10 5.42 -0.91
CA PRO A 117 -6.83 5.69 -2.13
C PRO A 117 -6.20 4.97 -3.32
N SER A 118 -7.03 4.58 -4.28
CA SER A 118 -6.59 3.99 -5.54
C SER A 118 -7.36 4.56 -6.73
N ALA A 119 -6.74 4.55 -7.90
CA ALA A 119 -7.34 5.06 -9.13
C ALA A 119 -8.68 4.35 -9.42
N LYS A 120 -9.75 5.14 -9.54
CA LYS A 120 -11.14 4.63 -9.71
C LYS A 120 -11.55 3.59 -8.67
N ASN A 121 -11.00 3.66 -7.47
CA ASN A 121 -11.24 2.70 -6.38
C ASN A 121 -11.00 1.23 -6.77
N ARG A 122 -10.02 0.97 -7.65
CA ARG A 122 -9.77 -0.38 -8.18
C ARG A 122 -9.22 -1.35 -7.14
N ARG A 123 -8.49 -0.83 -6.12
CA ARG A 123 -7.88 -1.65 -5.06
C ARG A 123 -7.11 -2.85 -5.61
N ALA A 124 -6.37 -2.62 -6.70
CA ALA A 124 -5.68 -3.68 -7.44
C ALA A 124 -4.39 -4.15 -6.77
N VAL A 125 -3.89 -3.41 -5.78
CA VAL A 125 -2.67 -3.77 -5.04
C VAL A 125 -2.96 -4.97 -4.15
N ARG A 126 -2.09 -5.97 -4.24
CA ARG A 126 -2.03 -7.14 -3.36
C ARG A 126 -0.66 -7.21 -2.71
N TRP A 127 -0.55 -7.95 -1.61
CA TRP A 127 0.68 -8.07 -0.84
C TRP A 127 1.28 -9.46 -0.94
N ILE A 128 2.59 -9.53 -1.16
CA ILE A 128 3.39 -10.72 -0.89
C ILE A 128 4.21 -10.42 0.36
N MET A 129 3.98 -11.21 1.41
CA MET A 129 4.71 -11.10 2.66
C MET A 129 5.69 -12.25 2.81
N VAL A 130 6.95 -11.92 3.09
CA VAL A 130 7.96 -12.88 3.48
C VAL A 130 8.18 -12.73 4.99
N TYR A 131 7.79 -13.76 5.73
CA TYR A 131 7.83 -13.77 7.20
C TYR A 131 9.01 -14.56 7.74
N GLU A 132 9.32 -15.70 7.14
CA GLU A 132 10.23 -16.71 7.65
C GLU A 132 11.69 -16.36 7.29
N PRO A 133 12.64 -16.51 8.26
CA PRO A 133 14.05 -16.24 8.02
C PRO A 133 14.66 -17.04 6.86
N GLU A 134 14.25 -18.30 6.72
CA GLU A 134 14.71 -19.19 5.64
C GLU A 134 14.27 -18.66 4.28
N LYS A 135 13.03 -18.16 4.18
CA LYS A 135 12.51 -17.57 2.94
C LYS A 135 13.15 -16.22 2.66
N MET A 136 13.41 -15.39 3.68
CA MET A 136 14.20 -14.17 3.54
C MET A 136 15.59 -14.49 2.98
N ARG A 137 16.26 -15.51 3.53
CA ARG A 137 17.56 -15.96 3.06
C ARG A 137 17.49 -16.43 1.59
N ALA A 138 16.51 -17.26 1.25
CA ALA A 138 16.31 -17.74 -0.12
C ALA A 138 16.08 -16.59 -1.12
N VAL A 139 15.31 -15.57 -0.74
CA VAL A 139 15.13 -14.35 -1.55
C VAL A 139 16.46 -13.62 -1.73
N GLY A 140 17.29 -13.51 -0.70
CA GLY A 140 18.61 -12.89 -0.77
C GLY A 140 19.58 -13.65 -1.67
N ASP A 141 19.66 -14.98 -1.52
CA ASP A 141 20.50 -15.82 -2.35
C ASP A 141 20.08 -15.76 -3.82
N CYS A 142 18.77 -15.84 -4.09
CA CYS A 142 18.20 -15.69 -5.44
C CYS A 142 18.51 -14.30 -6.04
N ALA A 143 18.43 -13.25 -5.22
CA ALA A 143 18.78 -11.90 -5.66
C ALA A 143 20.24 -11.79 -6.07
N VAL A 144 21.15 -12.38 -5.30
CA VAL A 144 22.60 -12.39 -5.60
C VAL A 144 22.90 -13.17 -6.88
N GLU A 145 22.24 -14.32 -7.10
CA GLU A 145 22.39 -15.07 -8.36
C GLU A 145 21.89 -14.25 -9.57
N GLY A 146 20.74 -13.57 -9.43
CA GLY A 146 20.28 -12.65 -10.47
C GLY A 146 21.29 -11.55 -10.79
N LEU A 147 21.88 -10.93 -9.74
CA LEU A 147 22.90 -9.88 -9.93
C LEU A 147 24.17 -10.42 -10.59
N LYS A 148 24.61 -11.65 -10.29
CA LYS A 148 25.74 -12.29 -10.97
C LYS A 148 25.44 -12.47 -12.45
N LEU A 149 24.24 -12.96 -12.79
CA LEU A 149 23.79 -13.12 -14.16
C LEU A 149 23.77 -11.77 -14.91
N GLY A 150 23.23 -10.71 -14.28
CA GLY A 150 23.19 -9.38 -14.87
C GLY A 150 24.57 -8.76 -15.13
N LEU A 151 25.59 -9.10 -14.31
CA LEU A 151 26.95 -8.70 -14.56
C LEU A 151 27.61 -9.44 -15.73
N GLN A 152 27.20 -10.69 -15.99
CA GLN A 152 27.70 -11.50 -17.10
C GLN A 152 26.94 -11.22 -18.40
N ASN A 153 25.65 -11.03 -18.29
CA ASN A 153 24.76 -10.77 -19.42
C ASN A 153 23.67 -9.73 -19.04
N PRO A 154 23.92 -8.44 -19.28
CA PRO A 154 22.99 -7.37 -18.94
C PRO A 154 21.65 -7.44 -19.69
N GLU A 155 21.56 -8.17 -20.79
CA GLU A 155 20.31 -8.33 -21.55
C GLU A 155 19.34 -9.32 -20.90
N THR A 156 19.86 -10.27 -20.10
CA THR A 156 19.06 -11.37 -19.53
C THR A 156 18.96 -11.34 -18.01
N GLY A 157 19.76 -10.51 -17.35
CA GLY A 157 19.79 -10.41 -15.89
C GLY A 157 19.53 -8.98 -15.37
N PRO A 158 19.17 -8.86 -14.09
CA PRO A 158 18.92 -7.54 -13.48
C PRO A 158 20.21 -6.72 -13.40
N VAL A 159 20.13 -5.46 -13.83
CA VAL A 159 21.25 -4.52 -13.83
C VAL A 159 21.07 -3.53 -12.68
N LEU A 160 22.05 -3.52 -11.77
CA LEU A 160 22.16 -2.54 -10.69
C LEU A 160 23.61 -2.01 -10.63
N ALA A 161 23.74 -0.70 -10.45
CA ALA A 161 25.07 -0.07 -10.36
C ALA A 161 25.92 -0.66 -9.22
N GLU A 162 25.28 -1.00 -8.10
CA GLU A 162 25.93 -1.54 -6.90
C GLU A 162 26.10 -3.07 -6.90
N ALA A 163 25.75 -3.77 -7.99
CA ALA A 163 25.72 -5.24 -8.05
C ALA A 163 27.00 -5.91 -7.50
N LYS A 164 28.19 -5.46 -7.94
CA LYS A 164 29.48 -6.02 -7.48
C LYS A 164 29.66 -5.87 -5.97
N ALA A 165 29.29 -4.71 -5.40
CA ALA A 165 29.42 -4.46 -3.98
C ALA A 165 28.44 -5.30 -3.16
N LEU A 166 27.18 -5.45 -3.63
CA LEU A 166 26.16 -6.26 -3.00
C LEU A 166 26.54 -7.73 -2.96
N ILE A 167 26.97 -8.29 -4.09
CA ILE A 167 27.45 -9.69 -4.19
C ILE A 167 28.62 -9.93 -3.24
N LYS A 168 29.63 -9.05 -3.25
CA LYS A 168 30.80 -9.17 -2.37
C LYS A 168 30.43 -9.13 -0.89
N ALA A 169 29.52 -8.20 -0.49
CA ALA A 169 29.08 -8.08 0.89
C ALA A 169 28.28 -9.31 1.33
N TRP A 170 27.35 -9.78 0.51
CA TRP A 170 26.57 -10.99 0.80
C TRP A 170 27.45 -12.23 0.97
N GLY A 171 28.45 -12.42 0.08
CA GLY A 171 29.41 -13.52 0.16
C GLY A 171 30.31 -13.49 1.40
N ARG A 172 30.39 -12.35 2.11
CA ARG A 172 31.09 -12.19 3.39
C ARG A 172 30.16 -12.36 4.61
N GLY A 173 28.91 -12.76 4.40
CA GLY A 173 27.91 -12.90 5.45
C GLY A 173 27.31 -11.58 5.95
N LEU A 174 27.54 -10.47 5.22
CA LEU A 174 26.85 -9.21 5.49
C LEU A 174 25.50 -9.19 4.79
N ASP A 175 24.55 -8.41 5.32
CA ASP A 175 23.22 -8.25 4.75
C ASP A 175 22.96 -6.82 4.22
N PRO A 176 23.45 -6.50 3.02
CA PRO A 176 23.20 -5.20 2.40
C PRO A 176 21.79 -5.11 1.78
N LEU A 177 21.13 -6.27 1.53
CA LEU A 177 19.84 -6.34 0.86
C LEU A 177 18.69 -6.03 1.82
N PHE A 178 18.68 -6.65 2.99
CA PHE A 178 17.61 -6.52 3.98
C PHE A 178 18.01 -5.69 5.19
N ARG A 179 19.31 -5.43 5.41
CA ARG A 179 19.81 -4.61 6.54
C ARG A 179 19.42 -5.19 7.91
N GLY A 180 19.29 -6.51 7.99
CA GLY A 180 18.84 -7.23 9.17
C GLY A 180 17.34 -7.17 9.43
N ALA A 181 16.53 -6.68 8.48
CA ALA A 181 15.08 -6.71 8.60
C ALA A 181 14.56 -8.16 8.57
N PRO A 182 13.73 -8.57 9.53
CA PRO A 182 13.19 -9.93 9.58
C PRO A 182 12.09 -10.19 8.54
N HIS A 183 11.49 -9.15 7.96
CA HIS A 183 10.37 -9.30 7.05
C HIS A 183 10.48 -8.41 5.80
N LEU A 184 9.84 -8.85 4.72
CA LEU A 184 9.71 -8.13 3.47
C LEU A 184 8.24 -8.11 3.04
N ALA A 185 7.72 -6.92 2.75
CA ALA A 185 6.42 -6.69 2.15
C ALA A 185 6.60 -6.22 0.70
N LEU A 186 6.01 -6.91 -0.26
CA LEU A 186 6.00 -6.51 -1.67
C LEU A 186 4.59 -6.16 -2.10
N ALA A 187 4.41 -4.97 -2.63
CA ALA A 187 3.18 -4.54 -3.28
C ALA A 187 3.19 -4.98 -4.74
N VAL A 188 2.22 -5.81 -5.12
CA VAL A 188 2.07 -6.34 -6.47
C VAL A 188 0.74 -5.89 -7.07
N ALA A 189 0.71 -5.71 -8.37
CA ALA A 189 -0.51 -5.36 -9.09
C ALA A 189 -0.49 -5.96 -10.49
N PRO A 190 -1.66 -6.07 -11.16
CA PRO A 190 -1.74 -6.61 -12.52
C PRO A 190 -0.88 -5.83 -13.51
N ILE A 191 -0.28 -6.55 -14.46
CA ILE A 191 0.43 -5.96 -15.60
C ILE A 191 -0.58 -5.18 -16.46
N GLY A 192 -0.16 -4.03 -16.99
CA GLY A 192 -1.01 -3.19 -17.83
C GLY A 192 -2.10 -2.41 -17.10
N GLN A 193 -2.23 -2.57 -15.78
CA GLN A 193 -3.19 -1.80 -14.97
C GLN A 193 -2.75 -0.32 -14.90
N PRO A 194 -3.52 0.63 -15.45
CA PRO A 194 -3.20 2.05 -15.36
C PRO A 194 -3.11 2.52 -13.91
N LEU A 195 -2.09 3.35 -13.61
CA LEU A 195 -1.83 3.93 -12.28
C LEU A 195 -1.55 2.90 -11.17
N ALA A 196 -1.26 1.64 -11.54
CA ALA A 196 -0.97 0.60 -10.54
C ALA A 196 0.31 0.87 -9.75
N ARG A 197 1.27 1.57 -10.35
CA ARG A 197 2.51 1.97 -9.66
C ARG A 197 2.22 3.04 -8.62
N GLU A 198 1.44 4.04 -8.98
CA GLU A 198 1.00 5.13 -8.08
C GLU A 198 0.18 4.56 -6.93
N ASP A 199 -0.79 3.70 -7.21
CA ASP A 199 -1.60 3.01 -6.20
C ASP A 199 -0.71 2.22 -5.22
N ALA A 200 0.30 1.49 -5.73
CA ALA A 200 1.24 0.73 -4.90
C ALA A 200 2.13 1.65 -4.05
N VAL A 201 2.62 2.78 -4.58
CA VAL A 201 3.41 3.75 -3.82
C VAL A 201 2.58 4.36 -2.69
N ILE A 202 1.32 4.69 -2.95
CA ILE A 202 0.40 5.21 -1.93
C ILE A 202 0.17 4.13 -0.84
N ALA A 203 -0.12 2.89 -1.22
CA ALA A 203 -0.33 1.80 -0.27
C ALA A 203 0.92 1.53 0.60
N LEU A 204 2.13 1.56 0.00
CA LEU A 204 3.40 1.44 0.72
C LEU A 204 3.63 2.62 1.68
N THR A 205 3.22 3.83 1.32
CA THR A 205 3.29 4.99 2.22
C THR A 205 2.35 4.81 3.41
N TYR A 206 1.13 4.31 3.18
CA TYR A 206 0.20 3.97 4.26
C TYR A 206 0.79 2.89 5.17
N LEU A 207 1.40 1.83 4.61
CA LEU A 207 2.06 0.77 5.36
C LEU A 207 3.16 1.33 6.29
N GLU A 208 4.03 2.20 5.77
CA GLU A 208 5.11 2.81 6.55
C GLU A 208 4.57 3.65 7.71
N LEU A 209 3.51 4.46 7.46
CA LEU A 209 2.90 5.30 8.48
C LEU A 209 2.14 4.47 9.53
N ALA A 210 1.38 3.45 9.10
CA ALA A 210 0.65 2.55 9.99
C ALA A 210 1.58 1.73 10.90
N ALA A 211 2.79 1.42 10.45
CA ALA A 211 3.77 0.65 11.22
C ALA A 211 4.38 1.45 12.40
N LEU A 212 4.53 2.77 12.26
CA LEU A 212 5.25 3.60 13.23
C LEU A 212 4.69 3.55 14.67
N PRO A 213 3.37 3.65 14.91
CA PRO A 213 2.79 3.58 16.25
C PRO A 213 3.12 2.28 16.98
N TYR A 214 3.30 1.19 16.23
CA TYR A 214 3.64 -0.14 16.75
C TYR A 214 5.15 -0.36 16.91
N LYS A 215 5.98 0.69 16.71
CA LYS A 215 7.44 0.62 16.77
C LYS A 215 8.04 -0.34 15.74
N VAL A 216 7.31 -0.59 14.67
CA VAL A 216 7.76 -1.31 13.48
C VAL A 216 8.32 -0.30 12.50
N GLY A 217 9.58 -0.48 12.16
CA GLY A 217 10.28 0.37 11.18
C GLY A 217 10.10 -0.17 9.79
N ALA A 218 10.16 0.74 8.80
CA ALA A 218 10.12 0.40 7.39
C ALA A 218 11.30 1.01 6.63
N CYS A 219 11.71 0.33 5.55
CA CYS A 219 12.67 0.86 4.58
C CYS A 219 12.34 0.32 3.20
N TRP A 220 12.34 1.17 2.18
CA TRP A 220 12.12 0.75 0.80
C TRP A 220 13.13 -0.32 0.37
N ALA A 221 12.63 -1.45 -0.13
CA ALA A 221 13.38 -2.62 -0.60
C ALA A 221 13.73 -2.49 -2.09
N GLY A 222 14.36 -1.36 -2.47
CA GLY A 222 14.60 -1.01 -3.87
C GLY A 222 15.38 -2.07 -4.66
N TYR A 223 16.41 -2.65 -4.06
CA TYR A 223 17.21 -3.71 -4.71
C TYR A 223 16.36 -4.93 -5.02
N ILE A 224 15.62 -5.45 -4.03
CA ILE A 224 14.77 -6.62 -4.22
C ILE A 224 13.65 -6.33 -5.23
N THR A 225 13.02 -5.15 -5.14
CA THR A 225 11.97 -4.73 -6.08
C THR A 225 12.50 -4.67 -7.52
N GLY A 226 13.69 -4.09 -7.71
CA GLY A 226 14.32 -3.99 -9.04
C GLY A 226 14.63 -5.37 -9.63
N ILE A 227 15.19 -6.27 -8.82
CA ILE A 227 15.52 -7.63 -9.22
C ILE A 227 14.25 -8.44 -9.54
N ALA A 228 13.23 -8.38 -8.67
CA ALA A 228 11.99 -9.13 -8.84
C ALA A 228 11.23 -8.77 -10.14
N ARG A 229 11.41 -7.56 -10.64
CA ARG A 229 10.81 -7.14 -11.93
C ARG A 229 11.46 -7.78 -13.15
N GLN A 230 12.73 -8.12 -13.07
CA GLN A 230 13.55 -8.48 -14.21
C GLN A 230 14.02 -9.93 -14.18
N TYR A 231 13.89 -10.63 -13.05
CA TYR A 231 14.46 -11.94 -12.81
C TYR A 231 13.40 -12.99 -12.53
N GLU A 232 13.11 -13.79 -13.54
CA GLU A 232 12.04 -14.78 -13.52
C GLU A 232 12.20 -15.84 -12.39
N PRO A 233 13.42 -16.34 -12.03
CA PRO A 233 13.58 -17.21 -10.86
C PRO A 233 13.13 -16.55 -9.55
N MET A 234 13.33 -15.24 -9.38
CA MET A 234 12.81 -14.49 -8.24
C MET A 234 11.27 -14.42 -8.25
N GLN A 235 10.69 -14.21 -9.42
CA GLN A 235 9.22 -14.18 -9.56
C GLN A 235 8.60 -15.53 -9.19
N ARG A 236 9.22 -16.64 -9.63
CA ARG A 236 8.80 -17.99 -9.23
C ARG A 236 8.94 -18.22 -7.72
N LEU A 237 10.08 -17.86 -7.13
CA LEU A 237 10.32 -17.98 -5.69
C LEU A 237 9.28 -17.21 -4.85
N LEU A 238 8.85 -16.06 -5.34
CA LEU A 238 7.82 -15.22 -4.73
C LEU A 238 6.38 -15.66 -5.06
N CYS A 239 6.21 -16.73 -5.83
CA CYS A 239 4.91 -17.20 -6.33
C CYS A 239 4.12 -16.09 -7.05
N LEU A 240 4.83 -15.24 -7.80
CA LEU A 240 4.21 -14.16 -8.57
C LEU A 240 3.50 -14.76 -9.79
N GLY A 241 2.20 -14.48 -9.91
CA GLY A 241 1.42 -14.93 -11.08
C GLY A 241 1.89 -14.26 -12.38
N PRO A 242 1.65 -14.88 -13.53
CA PRO A 242 2.12 -14.40 -14.84
C PRO A 242 1.56 -13.01 -15.19
N ASP A 243 0.37 -12.67 -14.69
CA ASP A 243 -0.31 -11.41 -14.97
C ASP A 243 -0.02 -10.33 -13.92
N ALA A 244 0.92 -10.57 -12.99
CA ALA A 244 1.22 -9.67 -11.89
C ALA A 244 2.68 -9.19 -11.93
N GLU A 245 2.92 -7.98 -11.48
CA GLU A 245 4.24 -7.37 -11.37
C GLU A 245 4.46 -6.77 -9.99
N VAL A 246 5.69 -6.87 -9.47
CA VAL A 246 6.11 -6.16 -8.26
C VAL A 246 6.21 -4.67 -8.55
N ARG A 247 5.40 -3.86 -7.87
CA ARG A 247 5.35 -2.40 -8.05
C ARG A 247 6.21 -1.64 -7.04
N GLY A 248 6.45 -2.24 -5.87
CA GLY A 248 7.29 -1.69 -4.83
C GLY A 248 7.43 -2.67 -3.67
N GLY A 249 8.24 -2.31 -2.66
CA GLY A 249 8.37 -3.14 -1.48
C GLY A 249 9.04 -2.42 -0.33
N GLN A 250 8.81 -2.92 0.87
CA GLN A 250 9.41 -2.43 2.11
C GLN A 250 9.94 -3.58 2.97
N LEU A 251 11.11 -3.34 3.53
CA LEU A 251 11.66 -4.10 4.65
C LEU A 251 10.92 -3.68 5.91
N LEU A 252 10.55 -4.63 6.74
CA LEU A 252 9.82 -4.38 7.98
C LEU A 252 10.49 -5.10 9.15
N GLY A 253 10.48 -4.48 10.32
CA GLY A 253 10.98 -5.10 11.54
C GLY A 253 10.98 -4.16 12.73
N PRO A 254 11.23 -4.66 13.95
CA PRO A 254 11.34 -3.82 15.13
C PRO A 254 12.50 -2.83 14.98
N ILE A 255 12.26 -1.58 15.36
CA ILE A 255 13.25 -0.50 15.22
C ILE A 255 14.43 -0.75 16.16
N GLY A 256 15.64 -0.92 15.61
CA GLY A 256 16.88 -1.08 16.38
C GLY A 256 17.45 0.26 16.83
N LEU A 257 17.56 1.21 15.93
CA LEU A 257 18.01 2.58 16.25
C LEU A 257 16.92 3.58 15.87
N ARG A 258 16.58 4.46 16.81
CA ARG A 258 15.57 5.51 16.62
C ARG A 258 16.22 6.86 16.41
N PRO A 259 15.66 7.69 15.51
CA PRO A 259 16.09 9.08 15.41
C PRO A 259 15.71 9.84 16.70
N THR A 260 16.60 10.72 17.16
CA THR A 260 16.38 11.59 18.30
C THR A 260 15.90 12.98 17.89
N ALA A 261 16.01 13.32 16.60
CA ALA A 261 15.59 14.57 16.01
C ALA A 261 15.14 14.37 14.55
N SER A 262 14.34 15.29 14.05
CA SER A 262 14.03 15.34 12.61
C SER A 262 15.26 15.69 11.81
N ALA A 263 15.43 15.09 10.62
CA ALA A 263 16.51 15.53 9.72
C ALA A 263 16.15 16.87 9.06
N PRO A 264 17.14 17.74 8.83
CA PRO A 264 16.93 18.97 8.08
C PRO A 264 16.30 18.70 6.72
N ARG A 265 15.33 19.52 6.32
CA ARG A 265 14.67 19.46 5.02
C ARG A 265 14.63 20.86 4.41
N VAL A 266 14.99 20.94 3.15
CA VAL A 266 14.81 22.17 2.37
C VAL A 266 13.32 22.25 2.01
N PRO A 267 12.64 23.41 2.20
CA PRO A 267 11.29 23.61 1.76
C PRO A 267 11.13 23.35 0.26
N PHE A 268 9.97 22.85 -0.16
CA PHE A 268 9.68 22.74 -1.58
C PHE A 268 9.54 24.13 -2.21
N ALA A 269 10.14 24.31 -3.38
CA ALA A 269 9.90 25.50 -4.19
C ALA A 269 8.45 25.46 -4.71
N THR A 270 7.72 26.57 -4.53
CA THR A 270 6.41 26.78 -5.15
C THR A 270 6.59 27.73 -6.32
N GLN A 271 6.23 27.28 -7.53
CA GLN A 271 6.02 28.20 -8.64
C GLN A 271 4.69 28.92 -8.42
N ARG A 272 4.72 30.25 -8.51
CA ARG A 272 3.51 31.09 -8.50
C ARG A 272 3.09 31.38 -9.92
#